data_5aaa114c71a3b70678209d66e73a6a37
#
_entry.id   5aaa114c71a3b70678209d66e73a6a37
#
_cell.length_a   1.000
_cell.length_b   1.000
_cell.length_c   1.000
_cell.angle_alpha   90.00
_cell.angle_beta   90.00
_cell.angle_gamma   90.00
#
_symmetry.space_group_name_H-M   'P 1'
#
loop_
_entity.id
_entity.type
_entity.pdbx_description
1 polymer ?
#
loop_
_entity_poly.entity_id
_entity_poly.type
_entity_poly.pdbx_seq_one_letter_code
_entity_poly.pdbx_strand_id
1 'polypeptide(L)'
;MPIINSYPQDVDIRDKDAWVGTDFATKRTKQYTTQAVANYLNTNGKVSIAGQIAYKFVDNPFGGQGTMALTPNNGTSFSVITGFKIAKENLTAKPVVAYLEFLVGQEILIVNQNDPESFGHYTIDAYTVDSTNNQYYDLTLSF
;
A
#
# COMPACT_ATOMS: atom_id res chain seq x y z
N MET A 1 11.29 23.20 34.52
CA MET A 1 11.14 22.46 33.23
C MET A 1 10.38 21.18 33.58
N PRO A 2 9.20 20.93 33.05
CA PRO A 2 8.49 19.70 33.37
C PRO A 2 9.29 18.50 32.80
N ILE A 3 9.48 17.50 33.63
CA ILE A 3 10.19 16.28 33.25
C ILE A 3 9.19 15.39 32.53
N ILE A 4 9.54 14.89 31.34
CA ILE A 4 8.63 14.04 30.50
C ILE A 4 8.02 12.87 31.32
N ASN A 5 8.78 12.31 32.27
CA ASN A 5 8.32 11.20 33.12
C ASN A 5 7.25 11.61 34.17
N SER A 6 6.90 12.89 34.29
CA SER A 6 5.84 13.36 35.20
C SER A 6 4.44 13.39 34.57
N TYR A 7 4.34 13.12 33.27
CA TYR A 7 3.04 13.02 32.61
C TYR A 7 2.43 11.63 32.82
N PRO A 8 1.13 11.54 33.09
CA PRO A 8 0.45 10.26 33.12
C PRO A 8 0.56 9.54 31.77
N GLN A 9 0.76 8.24 31.80
CA GLN A 9 0.71 7.42 30.59
C GLN A 9 -0.76 7.24 30.19
N ASP A 10 -1.07 7.55 28.92
CA ASP A 10 -2.35 7.23 28.30
C ASP A 10 -2.15 6.00 27.41
N VAL A 11 -3.00 5.00 27.59
CA VAL A 11 -2.99 3.76 26.78
C VAL A 11 -4.05 3.77 25.69
N ASP A 12 -4.99 4.71 25.75
CA ASP A 12 -6.11 4.86 24.82
C ASP A 12 -5.82 5.98 23.79
N ILE A 13 -5.01 5.66 22.77
CA ILE A 13 -4.67 6.61 21.72
C ILE A 13 -5.89 6.84 20.83
N ARG A 14 -6.24 8.13 20.60
CA ARG A 14 -7.37 8.57 19.78
C ARG A 14 -6.88 9.38 18.57
N ASP A 15 -7.69 9.46 17.52
CA ASP A 15 -7.35 10.14 16.26
C ASP A 15 -6.93 11.60 16.41
N LYS A 16 -7.50 12.29 17.43
CA LYS A 16 -7.24 13.72 17.70
C LYS A 16 -6.11 13.97 18.69
N ASP A 17 -5.53 12.93 19.27
CA ASP A 17 -4.38 13.08 20.14
C ASP A 17 -3.21 13.65 19.35
N ALA A 18 -2.46 14.53 19.98
CA ALA A 18 -1.47 15.33 19.27
C ALA A 18 -0.04 15.01 19.74
N TRP A 19 0.81 14.84 18.78
CA TRP A 19 2.25 14.66 18.94
C TRP A 19 2.95 15.96 18.56
N VAL A 20 3.97 16.34 19.32
CA VAL A 20 4.77 17.55 19.05
C VAL A 20 6.07 17.14 18.40
N GLY A 21 6.40 17.77 17.28
CA GLY A 21 7.63 17.50 16.56
C GLY A 21 8.13 18.74 15.80
N THR A 22 9.31 18.65 15.20
CA THR A 22 9.89 19.70 14.37
C THR A 22 9.66 19.41 12.90
N ASP A 23 9.06 20.34 12.19
CA ASP A 23 8.94 20.32 10.74
C ASP A 23 10.31 20.50 10.10
N PHE A 24 10.74 19.54 9.28
CA PHE A 24 12.08 19.54 8.69
C PHE A 24 12.32 20.72 7.74
N ALA A 25 11.30 21.09 6.95
CA ALA A 25 11.45 22.16 5.96
C ALA A 25 11.48 23.56 6.58
N THR A 26 10.57 23.82 7.54
CA THR A 26 10.40 25.14 8.14
C THR A 26 11.18 25.34 9.44
N LYS A 27 11.72 24.25 10.01
CA LYS A 27 12.39 24.21 11.33
C LYS A 27 11.52 24.71 12.49
N ARG A 28 10.20 24.71 12.31
CA ARG A 28 9.23 25.14 13.33
C ARG A 28 8.66 23.95 14.06
N THR A 29 8.35 24.14 15.33
CA THR A 29 7.59 23.18 16.12
C THR A 29 6.15 23.12 15.63
N LYS A 30 5.65 21.93 15.36
CA LYS A 30 4.28 21.66 14.91
C LYS A 30 3.65 20.54 15.71
N GLN A 31 2.33 20.54 15.74
CA GLN A 31 1.53 19.40 16.21
C GLN A 31 1.13 18.53 15.03
N TYR A 32 1.21 17.21 15.23
CA TYR A 32 0.74 16.19 14.30
C TYR A 32 -0.30 15.33 15.02
N THR A 33 -1.50 15.22 14.47
CA THR A 33 -2.51 14.33 15.05
C THR A 33 -2.13 12.87 14.81
N THR A 34 -2.58 11.97 15.68
CA THR A 34 -2.40 10.52 15.52
C THR A 34 -2.91 10.06 14.16
N GLN A 35 -4.08 10.55 13.74
CA GLN A 35 -4.62 10.28 12.40
C GLN A 35 -3.67 10.72 11.27
N ALA A 36 -3.07 11.92 11.38
CA ALA A 36 -2.14 12.39 10.35
C ALA A 36 -0.87 11.54 10.27
N VAL A 37 -0.35 11.10 11.42
CA VAL A 37 0.81 10.20 11.48
C VAL A 37 0.45 8.83 10.88
N ALA A 38 -0.69 8.25 11.26
CA ALA A 38 -1.17 6.98 10.72
C ALA A 38 -1.34 7.05 9.20
N ASN A 39 -2.00 8.10 8.69
CA ASN A 39 -2.17 8.31 7.26
C ASN A 39 -0.84 8.42 6.52
N TYR A 40 0.14 9.15 7.08
CA TYR A 40 1.47 9.26 6.48
C TYR A 40 2.17 7.90 6.41
N LEU A 41 2.17 7.14 7.50
CA LEU A 41 2.81 5.83 7.57
C LEU A 41 2.19 4.86 6.55
N ASN A 42 0.86 4.88 6.46
CA ASN A 42 0.08 4.04 5.59
C ASN A 42 0.28 4.39 4.11
N THR A 43 0.07 5.66 3.74
CA THR A 43 0.17 6.15 2.35
C THR A 43 1.57 5.97 1.77
N ASN A 44 2.61 6.02 2.62
CA ASN A 44 4.00 5.86 2.20
C ASN A 44 4.55 4.44 2.40
N GLY A 45 3.70 3.47 2.74
CA GLY A 45 4.11 2.08 2.94
C GLY A 45 5.17 1.90 4.03
N LYS A 46 5.19 2.78 5.04
CA LYS A 46 6.17 2.72 6.16
C LYS A 46 5.79 1.68 7.21
N VAL A 47 4.54 1.25 7.22
CA VAL A 47 4.04 0.16 8.05
C VAL A 47 3.51 -0.92 7.11
N SER A 48 3.97 -2.15 7.29
CA SER A 48 3.45 -3.33 6.59
C SER A 48 3.17 -4.43 7.58
N ILE A 49 2.08 -5.16 7.34
CA ILE A 49 1.81 -6.40 8.06
C ILE A 49 2.56 -7.52 7.32
N ALA A 50 3.17 -8.44 8.06
CA ALA A 50 3.88 -9.58 7.47
C ALA A 50 2.95 -10.36 6.52
N GLY A 51 3.43 -10.64 5.31
CA GLY A 51 2.64 -11.33 4.27
C GLY A 51 1.76 -10.42 3.41
N GLN A 52 1.81 -9.11 3.60
CA GLN A 52 1.11 -8.16 2.73
C GLN A 52 2.08 -7.37 1.87
N ILE A 53 1.68 -7.11 0.63
CA ILE A 53 2.39 -6.19 -0.27
C ILE A 53 1.48 -4.99 -0.55
N ALA A 54 1.95 -3.80 -0.24
CA ALA A 54 1.21 -2.57 -0.48
C ALA A 54 1.59 -1.93 -1.82
N TYR A 55 0.57 -1.56 -2.59
CA TYR A 55 0.67 -0.80 -3.83
C TYR A 55 -0.28 0.39 -3.79
N LYS A 56 0.07 1.44 -4.50
CA LYS A 56 -0.84 2.55 -4.78
C LYS A 56 -1.60 2.27 -6.06
N PHE A 57 -2.92 2.21 -5.99
CA PHE A 57 -3.77 2.10 -7.18
C PHE A 57 -3.72 3.40 -8.00
N VAL A 58 -3.57 3.27 -9.32
CA VAL A 58 -3.52 4.37 -10.28
C VAL A 58 -4.25 3.98 -11.57
N ASP A 59 -4.84 4.96 -12.25
CA ASP A 59 -5.51 4.72 -13.54
C ASP A 59 -4.50 4.55 -14.69
N ASN A 60 -3.34 5.19 -14.58
CA ASN A 60 -2.26 5.01 -15.56
C ASN A 60 -1.48 3.74 -15.24
N PRO A 61 -1.38 2.76 -16.18
CA PRO A 61 -0.67 1.51 -15.94
C PRO A 61 0.83 1.67 -15.65
N PHE A 62 1.42 2.82 -15.91
CA PHE A 62 2.84 3.13 -15.68
C PHE A 62 3.02 4.30 -14.71
N GLY A 63 2.37 4.23 -13.57
CA GLY A 63 2.37 5.29 -12.56
C GLY A 63 3.67 5.48 -11.76
N GLY A 64 4.67 4.63 -11.98
CA GLY A 64 5.96 4.65 -11.26
C GLY A 64 6.09 3.56 -10.20
N GLN A 65 7.13 3.67 -9.37
CA GLN A 65 7.41 2.73 -8.30
C GLN A 65 6.23 2.58 -7.33
N GLY A 66 5.96 1.37 -6.91
CA GLY A 66 4.91 1.08 -5.91
C GLY A 66 3.49 1.27 -6.42
N THR A 67 3.27 1.37 -7.74
CA THR A 67 1.95 1.52 -8.30
C THR A 67 1.40 0.22 -8.87
N MET A 68 0.07 0.10 -8.88
CA MET A 68 -0.69 -0.95 -9.57
C MET A 68 -1.86 -0.34 -10.34
N ALA A 69 -2.22 -0.96 -11.45
CA ALA A 69 -3.37 -0.59 -12.27
C ALA A 69 -4.10 -1.82 -12.78
N LEU A 70 -5.38 -1.69 -13.14
CA LEU A 70 -6.15 -2.77 -13.77
C LEU A 70 -5.67 -3.04 -15.19
N THR A 71 -5.66 -4.33 -15.59
CA THR A 71 -5.30 -4.76 -16.95
C THR A 71 -6.14 -5.96 -17.39
N PRO A 72 -7.03 -5.84 -18.39
CA PRO A 72 -7.51 -4.58 -18.97
C PRO A 72 -8.31 -3.76 -17.95
N ASN A 73 -8.47 -2.47 -18.19
CA ASN A 73 -9.29 -1.61 -17.32
C ASN A 73 -10.77 -1.82 -17.64
N ASN A 74 -11.34 -2.91 -17.14
CA ASN A 74 -12.73 -3.33 -17.39
C ASN A 74 -13.74 -2.79 -16.37
N GLY A 75 -13.38 -1.76 -15.63
CA GLY A 75 -14.20 -1.18 -14.58
C GLY A 75 -13.63 -1.41 -13.18
N THR A 76 -14.34 -0.91 -12.18
CA THR A 76 -13.88 -0.88 -10.77
C THR A 76 -14.49 -1.99 -9.90
N SER A 77 -15.37 -2.84 -10.47
CA SER A 77 -15.93 -3.96 -9.71
C SER A 77 -14.91 -5.08 -9.57
N PHE A 78 -14.64 -5.52 -8.36
CA PHE A 78 -13.73 -6.64 -8.09
C PHE A 78 -14.11 -7.92 -8.86
N SER A 79 -15.40 -8.18 -9.11
CA SER A 79 -15.87 -9.38 -9.80
C SER A 79 -15.52 -9.47 -11.29
N VAL A 80 -15.05 -8.38 -11.91
CA VAL A 80 -14.70 -8.34 -13.35
C VAL A 80 -13.21 -8.14 -13.60
N ILE A 81 -12.41 -8.06 -12.55
CA ILE A 81 -10.96 -7.90 -12.65
C ILE A 81 -10.34 -9.25 -13.05
N THR A 82 -9.59 -9.25 -14.13
CA THR A 82 -8.87 -10.42 -14.65
C THR A 82 -7.37 -10.27 -14.66
N GLY A 83 -6.87 -9.11 -14.26
CA GLY A 83 -5.45 -8.88 -14.16
C GLY A 83 -5.07 -7.52 -13.59
N PHE A 84 -3.83 -7.45 -13.16
CA PHE A 84 -3.19 -6.22 -12.69
C PHE A 84 -1.84 -6.03 -13.38
N LYS A 85 -1.52 -4.78 -13.64
CA LYS A 85 -0.16 -4.35 -13.92
C LYS A 85 0.41 -3.76 -12.63
N ILE A 86 1.52 -4.31 -12.15
CA ILE A 86 2.18 -3.85 -10.93
C ILE A 86 3.64 -3.44 -11.20
N ALA A 87 4.12 -2.41 -10.52
CA ALA A 87 5.53 -2.08 -10.54
C ALA A 87 6.38 -3.22 -9.92
N LYS A 88 7.59 -3.44 -10.44
CA LYS A 88 8.53 -4.45 -9.93
C LYS A 88 8.94 -4.24 -8.48
N GLU A 89 8.82 -3.02 -8.01
CA GLU A 89 9.04 -2.63 -6.62
C GLU A 89 7.73 -2.19 -5.98
N ASN A 90 7.49 -2.59 -4.74
CA ASN A 90 6.34 -2.18 -3.95
C ASN A 90 6.49 -0.73 -3.43
N LEU A 91 5.52 -0.24 -2.66
CA LEU A 91 5.56 1.11 -2.05
C LEU A 91 6.81 1.37 -1.18
N THR A 92 7.48 0.35 -0.68
CA THR A 92 8.68 0.48 0.14
C THR A 92 9.99 0.27 -0.63
N ALA A 93 9.95 0.34 -1.96
CA ALA A 93 11.10 0.13 -2.86
C ALA A 93 11.74 -1.27 -2.71
N LYS A 94 10.94 -2.29 -2.48
CA LYS A 94 11.41 -3.68 -2.40
C LYS A 94 10.95 -4.46 -3.62
N PRO A 95 11.85 -5.24 -4.25
CA PRO A 95 11.50 -6.09 -5.38
C PRO A 95 10.53 -7.19 -4.93
N VAL A 96 9.55 -7.51 -5.76
CA VAL A 96 8.48 -8.46 -5.44
C VAL A 96 8.56 -9.78 -6.21
N VAL A 97 9.55 -9.95 -7.08
CA VAL A 97 9.63 -11.12 -7.98
C VAL A 97 9.60 -12.45 -7.25
N ALA A 98 10.42 -12.62 -6.23
CA ALA A 98 10.47 -13.88 -5.48
C ALA A 98 9.14 -14.19 -4.77
N TYR A 99 8.41 -13.14 -4.37
CA TYR A 99 7.09 -13.30 -3.76
C TYR A 99 6.04 -13.67 -4.80
N LEU A 100 6.09 -13.08 -6.00
CA LEU A 100 5.20 -13.43 -7.11
C LEU A 100 5.43 -14.88 -7.57
N GLU A 101 6.68 -15.33 -7.68
CA GLU A 101 7.01 -16.72 -8.00
C GLU A 101 6.36 -17.70 -7.03
N PHE A 102 6.35 -17.37 -5.74
CA PHE A 102 5.68 -18.17 -4.72
C PHE A 102 4.17 -18.14 -4.84
N LEU A 103 3.59 -17.00 -5.26
CA LEU A 103 2.14 -16.79 -5.31
C LEU A 103 1.45 -17.36 -6.56
N VAL A 104 2.18 -17.73 -7.61
CA VAL A 104 1.57 -18.37 -8.80
C VAL A 104 0.86 -19.65 -8.39
N GLY A 105 -0.41 -19.77 -8.77
CA GLY A 105 -1.29 -20.87 -8.39
C GLY A 105 -1.83 -20.78 -6.96
N GLN A 106 -1.56 -19.70 -6.23
CA GLN A 106 -2.08 -19.47 -4.87
C GLN A 106 -3.22 -18.46 -4.89
N GLU A 107 -4.09 -18.58 -3.89
CA GLU A 107 -5.16 -17.63 -3.63
C GLU A 107 -4.62 -16.39 -2.93
N ILE A 108 -5.08 -15.23 -3.37
CA ILE A 108 -4.76 -13.93 -2.80
C ILE A 108 -6.02 -13.12 -2.49
N LEU A 109 -5.93 -12.27 -1.49
CA LEU A 109 -6.95 -11.29 -1.17
C LEU A 109 -6.43 -9.90 -1.54
N ILE A 110 -7.15 -9.20 -2.42
CA ILE A 110 -6.87 -7.80 -2.76
C ILE A 110 -7.90 -6.94 -2.06
N VAL A 111 -7.45 -6.03 -1.23
CA VAL A 111 -8.30 -5.19 -0.37
C VAL A 111 -7.98 -3.73 -0.58
N ASN A 112 -9.01 -2.91 -0.67
CA ASN A 112 -8.85 -1.46 -0.56
C ASN A 112 -8.57 -1.10 0.90
N GLN A 113 -7.39 -0.57 1.18
CA GLN A 113 -6.95 -0.26 2.54
C GLN A 113 -7.82 0.80 3.24
N ASN A 114 -8.44 1.71 2.48
CA ASN A 114 -9.32 2.75 3.02
C ASN A 114 -10.79 2.29 3.14
N ASP A 115 -11.12 1.13 2.58
CA ASP A 115 -12.45 0.54 2.59
C ASP A 115 -12.34 -0.99 2.60
N PRO A 116 -12.23 -1.61 3.79
CA PRO A 116 -12.07 -3.05 3.92
C PRO A 116 -13.24 -3.89 3.39
N GLU A 117 -14.40 -3.29 3.15
CA GLU A 117 -15.54 -3.96 2.51
C GLU A 117 -15.36 -4.06 0.98
N SER A 118 -14.46 -3.25 0.41
CA SER A 118 -14.06 -3.31 -0.98
C SER A 118 -12.88 -4.26 -1.15
N PHE A 119 -13.15 -5.53 -1.45
CA PHE A 119 -12.15 -6.56 -1.65
C PHE A 119 -12.52 -7.53 -2.76
N GLY A 120 -11.53 -8.27 -3.23
CA GLY A 120 -11.69 -9.40 -4.15
C GLY A 120 -10.74 -10.54 -3.82
N HIS A 121 -11.21 -11.76 -4.00
CA HIS A 121 -10.46 -12.99 -3.78
C HIS A 121 -10.13 -13.60 -5.15
N TYR A 122 -8.85 -13.86 -5.42
CA TYR A 122 -8.38 -14.30 -6.73
C TYR A 122 -7.30 -15.36 -6.60
N THR A 123 -7.15 -16.14 -7.65
CA THR A 123 -5.94 -16.94 -7.87
C THR A 123 -5.02 -16.21 -8.83
N ILE A 124 -3.73 -16.18 -8.55
CA ILE A 124 -2.73 -15.70 -9.52
C ILE A 124 -2.43 -16.86 -10.47
N ASP A 125 -2.91 -16.76 -11.71
CA ASP A 125 -2.69 -17.80 -12.72
C ASP A 125 -1.28 -17.72 -13.31
N ALA A 126 -0.81 -16.50 -13.57
CA ALA A 126 0.51 -16.25 -14.14
C ALA A 126 0.96 -14.80 -13.90
N TYR A 127 2.27 -14.55 -14.06
CA TYR A 127 2.80 -13.22 -14.26
C TYR A 127 3.84 -13.20 -15.38
N THR A 128 3.95 -12.07 -16.05
CA THR A 128 4.97 -11.84 -17.10
C THR A 128 5.56 -10.45 -16.95
N VAL A 129 6.76 -10.25 -17.47
CA VAL A 129 7.32 -8.89 -17.59
C VAL A 129 6.56 -8.15 -18.68
N ASP A 130 6.10 -6.93 -18.36
CA ASP A 130 5.41 -6.10 -19.37
C ASP A 130 6.29 -5.84 -20.58
N SER A 131 5.72 -6.04 -21.79
CA SER A 131 6.45 -5.92 -23.04
C SER A 131 6.75 -4.47 -23.45
N THR A 132 5.99 -3.52 -22.91
CA THR A 132 6.12 -2.08 -23.20
C THR A 132 7.04 -1.39 -22.20
N ASN A 133 6.98 -1.80 -20.93
CA ASN A 133 7.80 -1.22 -19.88
C ASN A 133 8.31 -2.31 -18.92
N ASN A 134 9.56 -2.69 -19.07
CA ASN A 134 10.19 -3.74 -18.28
C ASN A 134 10.30 -3.46 -16.78
N GLN A 135 9.83 -2.32 -16.30
CA GLN A 135 9.74 -2.01 -14.85
C GLN A 135 8.44 -2.52 -14.23
N TYR A 136 7.60 -3.22 -14.99
CA TYR A 136 6.30 -3.72 -14.55
C TYR A 136 6.15 -5.21 -14.81
N TYR A 137 5.25 -5.81 -14.04
CA TYR A 137 4.71 -7.15 -14.28
C TYR A 137 3.22 -7.05 -14.62
N ASP A 138 2.81 -7.86 -15.60
CA ASP A 138 1.41 -8.17 -15.86
C ASP A 138 1.03 -9.44 -15.11
N LEU A 139 0.05 -9.36 -14.24
CA LEU A 139 -0.53 -10.49 -13.53
C LEU A 139 -1.85 -10.89 -14.20
N THR A 140 -2.04 -12.18 -14.43
CA THR A 140 -3.31 -12.76 -14.85
C THR A 140 -3.98 -13.38 -13.62
N LEU A 141 -5.26 -13.08 -13.45
CA LEU A 141 -6.04 -13.50 -12.29
C LEU A 141 -7.30 -14.25 -12.75
N SER A 142 -7.68 -15.26 -11.97
CA SER A 142 -9.02 -15.85 -11.98
C SER A 142 -9.72 -15.58 -10.64
N PHE A 143 -11.06 -15.42 -10.73
CA PHE A 143 -11.94 -15.08 -9.59
C PHE A 143 -12.58 -16.33 -9.01
#